data_cff06ba345195df00660b0ff4a7ce31b
#
_entry.id   cff06ba345195df00660b0ff4a7ce31b
#
_cell.length_a   1.000
_cell.length_b   1.000
_cell.length_c   1.000
_cell.angle_alpha   90.00
_cell.angle_beta   90.00
_cell.angle_gamma   90.00
#
_symmetry.space_group_name_H-M   'P 1'
#
loop_
_entity.id
_entity.type
_entity.pdbx_description
1 polymer ?
#
loop_
_entity_poly.entity_id
_entity_poly.type
_entity_poly.pdbx_seq_one_letter_code
_entity_poly.pdbx_strand_id
1 'polypeptide(L)'
;MTNWQLKLADKTTKIQVQTGSSQQLLTAWPQLEGRKILILTDSQVAPLYLQRLVQQLAAVSQVFTQIVAAGESSKKLANVEICYQQLIENHFTRQDYLLCLGGGMVGDLGALVASTFMRGLHLIQLPTTIVAQSDSSIGGKTAIDYHDVKNLIGTFYPAEAVLVDPELLLTLPQRELAAGLAEVIKSLLISEQQPEDQQLLAQITPDELTKTALLARLVTRGLQIKSQLAQVDFYDFKERRYLNFGHTIGHAVEALAAGQLHHGEAVSIGMVTMMRALVAHQQLPTSVLTQTQQLLSSLNLPIEIPQQFTHQQIMTKLMTDKKANDVGIQLVLLHDIGQPYLQTMTFTDFKQWLGW
;
A
#
# COMPACT_ATOMS: atom_id res chain seq x y z
N MET A 1 2.10 18.76 -11.76
CA MET A 1 0.78 18.09 -11.69
C MET A 1 0.75 16.96 -12.71
N THR A 2 0.49 15.75 -12.26
CA THR A 2 0.30 14.55 -13.12
C THR A 2 -1.08 13.99 -12.84
N ASN A 3 -1.86 13.71 -13.88
CA ASN A 3 -3.19 13.12 -13.72
C ASN A 3 -3.45 12.09 -14.83
N TRP A 4 -4.20 11.05 -14.49
CA TRP A 4 -4.68 10.05 -15.44
C TRP A 4 -5.95 9.36 -14.91
N GLN A 5 -6.57 8.59 -15.80
CA GLN A 5 -7.72 7.76 -15.47
C GLN A 5 -7.31 6.28 -15.47
N LEU A 6 -7.69 5.57 -14.43
CA LEU A 6 -7.48 4.14 -14.29
C LEU A 6 -8.83 3.43 -14.40
N LYS A 7 -9.01 2.65 -15.45
CA LYS A 7 -10.22 1.84 -15.64
C LYS A 7 -10.03 0.49 -14.96
N LEU A 8 -10.87 0.17 -13.98
CA LEU A 8 -10.87 -1.07 -13.21
C LEU A 8 -12.26 -1.69 -13.25
N ALA A 9 -12.40 -2.83 -13.91
CA ALA A 9 -13.70 -3.46 -14.20
C ALA A 9 -14.67 -2.47 -14.86
N ASP A 10 -15.79 -2.16 -14.20
CA ASP A 10 -16.82 -1.24 -14.66
C ASP A 10 -16.67 0.20 -14.15
N LYS A 11 -15.64 0.47 -13.32
CA LYS A 11 -15.40 1.79 -12.72
C LYS A 11 -14.14 2.46 -13.26
N THR A 12 -14.16 3.77 -13.24
CA THR A 12 -12.99 4.61 -13.58
C THR A 12 -12.58 5.42 -12.36
N THR A 13 -11.34 5.24 -11.92
CA THR A 13 -10.71 6.03 -10.86
C THR A 13 -9.92 7.19 -11.50
N LYS A 14 -10.18 8.41 -11.09
CA LYS A 14 -9.34 9.56 -11.45
C LYS A 14 -8.18 9.65 -10.45
N ILE A 15 -6.96 9.66 -10.96
CA ILE A 15 -5.76 9.77 -10.13
C ILE A 15 -5.10 11.12 -10.43
N GLN A 16 -4.84 11.87 -9.38
CA GLN A 16 -4.14 13.15 -9.46
C GLN A 16 -2.98 13.17 -8.46
N VAL A 17 -1.78 13.45 -8.94
CA VAL A 17 -0.60 13.69 -8.11
C VAL A 17 -0.18 15.14 -8.26
N GLN A 18 -0.31 15.90 -7.18
CA GLN A 18 0.03 17.33 -7.18
C GLN A 18 0.40 17.79 -5.77
N THR A 19 1.61 18.31 -5.63
CA THR A 19 2.10 18.97 -4.42
C THR A 19 1.19 20.14 -4.01
N GLY A 20 0.76 20.17 -2.76
CA GLY A 20 -0.14 21.17 -2.21
C GLY A 20 -1.62 21.00 -2.59
N SER A 21 -2.00 19.90 -3.27
CA SER A 21 -3.40 19.69 -3.69
C SER A 21 -4.37 19.48 -2.53
N SER A 22 -3.91 18.96 -1.41
CA SER A 22 -4.71 18.82 -0.19
C SER A 22 -5.22 20.15 0.35
N GLN A 23 -4.55 21.24 0.00
CA GLN A 23 -4.91 22.60 0.37
C GLN A 23 -5.95 23.23 -0.58
N GLN A 24 -6.24 22.57 -1.70
CA GLN A 24 -7.13 23.06 -2.77
C GLN A 24 -8.06 21.93 -3.24
N LEU A 25 -8.60 21.17 -2.30
CA LEU A 25 -9.36 19.96 -2.60
C LEU A 25 -10.59 20.23 -3.49
N LEU A 26 -11.30 21.33 -3.26
CA LEU A 26 -12.46 21.72 -4.08
C LEU A 26 -12.07 22.05 -5.53
N THR A 27 -10.88 22.56 -5.77
CA THR A 27 -10.36 22.78 -7.13
C THR A 27 -10.06 21.44 -7.80
N ALA A 28 -9.51 20.48 -7.04
CA ALA A 28 -9.22 19.14 -7.54
C ALA A 28 -10.50 18.30 -7.76
N TRP A 29 -11.51 18.51 -6.89
CA TRP A 29 -12.76 17.76 -6.91
C TRP A 29 -14.00 18.62 -6.62
N PRO A 30 -14.45 19.44 -7.57
CA PRO A 30 -15.59 20.35 -7.39
C PRO A 30 -16.93 19.63 -7.16
N GLN A 31 -17.04 18.35 -7.46
CA GLN A 31 -18.24 17.54 -7.25
C GLN A 31 -18.62 17.37 -5.76
N LEU A 32 -17.74 17.75 -4.84
CA LEU A 32 -18.01 17.77 -3.40
C LEU A 32 -18.99 18.88 -3.00
N GLU A 33 -19.11 19.94 -3.81
CA GLU A 33 -19.98 21.08 -3.52
C GLU A 33 -21.45 20.65 -3.37
N GLY A 34 -22.10 21.12 -2.30
CA GLY A 34 -23.48 20.82 -1.98
C GLY A 34 -23.74 19.39 -1.46
N ARG A 35 -22.71 18.59 -1.24
CA ARG A 35 -22.83 17.21 -0.77
C ARG A 35 -22.60 17.08 0.73
N LYS A 36 -23.01 15.93 1.28
CA LYS A 36 -22.55 15.49 2.59
C LYS A 36 -21.25 14.72 2.43
N ILE A 37 -20.30 14.98 3.31
CA ILE A 37 -18.98 14.37 3.27
C ILE A 37 -18.67 13.82 4.65
N LEU A 38 -18.47 12.50 4.77
CA LEU A 38 -17.87 11.89 5.94
C LEU A 38 -16.37 11.77 5.72
N ILE A 39 -15.56 12.47 6.52
CA ILE A 39 -14.10 12.31 6.53
C ILE A 39 -13.76 11.26 7.57
N LEU A 40 -13.24 10.11 7.13
CA LEU A 40 -12.65 9.09 7.98
C LEU A 40 -11.15 9.32 8.07
N THR A 41 -10.63 9.38 9.29
CA THR A 41 -9.19 9.55 9.56
C THR A 41 -8.80 8.85 10.86
N ASP A 42 -7.53 8.86 11.19
CA ASP A 42 -7.01 8.30 12.44
C ASP A 42 -6.47 9.37 13.39
N SER A 43 -6.21 8.95 14.64
CA SER A 43 -5.78 9.82 15.73
C SER A 43 -4.40 10.46 15.55
N GLN A 44 -3.55 9.96 14.65
CA GLN A 44 -2.25 10.56 14.33
C GLN A 44 -2.37 11.57 13.18
N VAL A 45 -3.20 11.27 12.19
CA VAL A 45 -3.39 12.13 11.00
C VAL A 45 -4.33 13.30 11.29
N ALA A 46 -5.35 13.10 12.12
CA ALA A 46 -6.35 14.13 12.43
C ALA A 46 -5.74 15.45 12.95
N PRO A 47 -4.82 15.46 13.92
CA PRO A 47 -4.22 16.70 14.42
C PRO A 47 -3.44 17.48 13.38
N LEU A 48 -2.93 16.80 12.34
CA LEU A 48 -2.09 17.40 11.30
C LEU A 48 -2.91 18.07 10.20
N TYR A 49 -4.04 17.45 9.80
CA TYR A 49 -4.67 17.82 8.54
C TYR A 49 -6.19 18.01 8.61
N LEU A 50 -6.88 17.38 9.58
CA LEU A 50 -8.35 17.31 9.58
C LEU A 50 -9.00 18.68 9.67
N GLN A 51 -8.54 19.52 10.61
CA GLN A 51 -9.16 20.84 10.82
C GLN A 51 -9.13 21.70 9.57
N ARG A 52 -8.00 21.74 8.87
CA ARG A 52 -7.83 22.51 7.63
C ARG A 52 -8.73 21.98 6.53
N LEU A 53 -8.83 20.66 6.39
CA LEU A 53 -9.68 20.02 5.39
C LEU A 53 -11.16 20.30 5.66
N VAL A 54 -11.60 20.20 6.92
CA VAL A 54 -12.96 20.55 7.34
C VAL A 54 -13.28 22.02 7.00
N GLN A 55 -12.39 22.96 7.32
CA GLN A 55 -12.60 24.37 7.03
C GLN A 55 -12.77 24.66 5.53
N GLN A 56 -11.99 23.97 4.67
CA GLN A 56 -12.15 24.13 3.22
C GLN A 56 -13.50 23.62 2.72
N LEU A 57 -13.93 22.46 3.19
CA LEU A 57 -15.12 21.77 2.71
C LEU A 57 -16.40 22.35 3.30
N ALA A 58 -16.39 22.79 4.56
CA ALA A 58 -17.57 23.32 5.26
C ALA A 58 -18.09 24.63 4.65
N ALA A 59 -17.30 25.31 3.83
CA ALA A 59 -17.74 26.50 3.12
C ALA A 59 -18.84 26.19 2.07
N VAL A 60 -18.87 24.96 1.54
CA VAL A 60 -19.73 24.60 0.40
C VAL A 60 -20.45 23.25 0.60
N SER A 61 -20.20 22.55 1.69
CA SER A 61 -20.68 21.16 1.92
C SER A 61 -20.99 20.92 3.39
N GLN A 62 -21.80 19.90 3.69
CA GLN A 62 -22.00 19.44 5.05
C GLN A 62 -20.94 18.40 5.41
N VAL A 63 -20.05 18.72 6.34
CA VAL A 63 -18.91 17.89 6.70
C VAL A 63 -19.09 17.22 8.06
N PHE A 64 -18.90 15.91 8.08
CA PHE A 64 -18.90 15.08 9.26
C PHE A 64 -17.54 14.40 9.38
N THR A 65 -17.14 14.03 10.59
CA THR A 65 -15.81 13.43 10.81
C THR A 65 -15.92 12.19 11.68
N GLN A 66 -15.16 11.17 11.32
CA GLN A 66 -14.95 9.99 12.14
C GLN A 66 -13.46 9.77 12.34
N ILE A 67 -13.03 9.78 13.61
CA ILE A 67 -11.64 9.52 13.96
C ILE A 67 -11.56 8.14 14.61
N VAL A 68 -10.73 7.25 14.08
CA VAL A 68 -10.41 5.96 14.68
C VAL A 68 -9.04 6.01 15.35
N ALA A 69 -8.71 5.06 16.22
CA ALA A 69 -7.36 4.95 16.76
C ALA A 69 -6.37 4.65 15.62
N ALA A 70 -5.17 5.21 15.66
CA ALA A 70 -4.14 4.89 14.69
C ALA A 70 -3.64 3.44 14.85
N GLY A 71 -3.22 2.82 13.75
CA GLY A 71 -2.64 1.48 13.71
C GLY A 71 -3.62 0.41 13.21
N GLU A 72 -3.06 -0.73 12.80
CA GLU A 72 -3.77 -1.83 12.16
C GLU A 72 -4.89 -2.43 13.05
N SER A 73 -4.76 -2.37 14.38
CA SER A 73 -5.77 -2.82 15.31
C SER A 73 -7.14 -2.15 15.17
N SER A 74 -7.21 -1.02 14.47
CA SER A 74 -8.46 -0.32 14.15
C SER A 74 -9.16 -0.85 12.89
N LYS A 75 -8.51 -1.73 12.14
CA LYS A 75 -9.04 -2.33 10.91
C LYS A 75 -9.99 -3.49 11.22
N LYS A 76 -11.10 -3.20 11.88
CA LYS A 76 -12.05 -4.17 12.43
C LYS A 76 -13.51 -3.77 12.24
N LEU A 77 -14.42 -4.76 12.31
CA LEU A 77 -15.86 -4.58 12.07
C LEU A 77 -16.49 -3.51 12.97
N ALA A 78 -16.08 -3.41 14.22
CA ALA A 78 -16.63 -2.41 15.15
C ALA A 78 -16.46 -0.96 14.64
N ASN A 79 -15.33 -0.65 13.98
CA ASN A 79 -15.12 0.67 13.38
C ASN A 79 -15.95 0.88 12.10
N VAL A 80 -16.25 -0.18 11.37
CA VAL A 80 -17.20 -0.14 10.24
C VAL A 80 -18.60 0.21 10.75
N GLU A 81 -19.04 -0.42 11.84
CA GLU A 81 -20.35 -0.17 12.47
C GLU A 81 -20.48 1.28 12.96
N ILE A 82 -19.43 1.83 13.58
CA ILE A 82 -19.39 3.24 13.98
C ILE A 82 -19.55 4.16 12.77
N CYS A 83 -18.88 3.87 11.66
CA CYS A 83 -19.04 4.65 10.42
C CYS A 83 -20.49 4.54 9.88
N TYR A 84 -21.09 3.36 9.89
CA TYR A 84 -22.50 3.20 9.47
C TYR A 84 -23.45 4.01 10.35
N GLN A 85 -23.25 4.00 11.65
CA GLN A 85 -24.05 4.79 12.57
C GLN A 85 -23.99 6.28 12.21
N GLN A 86 -22.78 6.82 12.00
CA GLN A 86 -22.59 8.21 11.55
C GLN A 86 -23.31 8.51 10.25
N LEU A 87 -23.23 7.61 9.27
CA LEU A 87 -23.88 7.78 7.96
C LEU A 87 -25.41 7.76 8.09
N ILE A 88 -25.98 6.87 8.94
CA ILE A 88 -27.43 6.76 9.15
C ILE A 88 -27.97 7.97 9.91
N GLU A 89 -27.36 8.35 11.02
CA GLU A 89 -27.79 9.47 11.86
C GLU A 89 -27.79 10.80 11.12
N ASN A 90 -26.86 10.95 10.18
CA ASN A 90 -26.75 12.15 9.36
C ASN A 90 -27.42 12.03 7.99
N HIS A 91 -28.26 11.02 7.79
CA HIS A 91 -29.08 10.84 6.59
C HIS A 91 -28.29 10.89 5.27
N PHE A 92 -27.15 10.18 5.23
CA PHE A 92 -26.37 10.05 4.01
C PHE A 92 -27.12 9.25 2.95
N THR A 93 -26.90 9.63 1.69
CA THR A 93 -27.47 8.97 0.52
C THR A 93 -26.37 8.47 -0.39
N ARG A 94 -26.72 7.71 -1.44
CA ARG A 94 -25.75 7.22 -2.43
C ARG A 94 -25.06 8.34 -3.25
N GLN A 95 -25.55 9.57 -3.14
CA GLN A 95 -24.99 10.75 -3.83
C GLN A 95 -23.93 11.47 -3.00
N ASP A 96 -23.72 11.05 -1.76
CA ASP A 96 -22.81 11.69 -0.81
C ASP A 96 -21.44 10.97 -0.82
N TYR A 97 -20.47 11.54 -0.12
CA TYR A 97 -19.08 11.10 -0.22
C TYR A 97 -18.55 10.58 1.11
N LEU A 98 -17.76 9.51 1.02
CA LEU A 98 -16.78 9.13 2.04
C LEU A 98 -15.39 9.54 1.56
N LEU A 99 -14.68 10.32 2.36
CA LEU A 99 -13.31 10.75 2.10
C LEU A 99 -12.39 10.10 3.14
N CYS A 100 -11.44 9.30 2.69
CA CYS A 100 -10.44 8.64 3.53
C CYS A 100 -9.18 9.50 3.58
N LEU A 101 -8.92 10.14 4.73
CA LEU A 101 -7.72 10.93 4.99
C LEU A 101 -6.78 10.12 5.88
N GLY A 102 -5.79 9.43 5.31
CA GLY A 102 -4.91 8.58 6.13
C GLY A 102 -4.01 7.62 5.37
N GLY A 103 -3.39 6.72 6.10
CA GLY A 103 -2.62 5.61 5.55
C GLY A 103 -3.49 4.48 5.01
N GLY A 104 -2.85 3.36 4.65
CA GLY A 104 -3.52 2.19 4.06
C GLY A 104 -4.64 1.62 4.94
N MET A 105 -4.49 1.61 6.25
CA MET A 105 -5.51 1.16 7.21
C MET A 105 -6.82 1.96 7.07
N VAL A 106 -6.72 3.29 7.06
CA VAL A 106 -7.88 4.19 6.90
C VAL A 106 -8.49 4.01 5.51
N GLY A 107 -7.64 3.89 4.48
CA GLY A 107 -8.07 3.65 3.12
C GLY A 107 -8.88 2.37 2.94
N ASP A 108 -8.38 1.25 3.47
CA ASP A 108 -9.03 -0.06 3.36
C ASP A 108 -10.35 -0.11 4.16
N LEU A 109 -10.34 0.40 5.40
CA LEU A 109 -11.52 0.48 6.26
C LEU A 109 -12.61 1.34 5.63
N GLY A 110 -12.27 2.56 5.20
CA GLY A 110 -13.23 3.47 4.59
C GLY A 110 -13.74 2.97 3.25
N ALA A 111 -12.89 2.33 2.45
CA ALA A 111 -13.32 1.73 1.20
C ALA A 111 -14.31 0.56 1.42
N LEU A 112 -14.15 -0.24 2.47
CA LEU A 112 -15.13 -1.25 2.85
C LEU A 112 -16.47 -0.61 3.25
N VAL A 113 -16.44 0.43 4.11
CA VAL A 113 -17.64 1.19 4.48
C VAL A 113 -18.34 1.73 3.23
N ALA A 114 -17.60 2.39 2.34
CA ALA A 114 -18.16 2.95 1.11
C ALA A 114 -18.76 1.87 0.19
N SER A 115 -18.12 0.70 0.09
CA SER A 115 -18.58 -0.38 -0.79
C SER A 115 -19.89 -1.02 -0.34
N THR A 116 -20.13 -1.05 0.97
CA THR A 116 -21.23 -1.80 1.59
C THR A 116 -22.41 -0.93 1.99
N PHE A 117 -22.17 0.33 2.41
CA PHE A 117 -23.25 1.26 2.75
C PHE A 117 -24.13 1.55 1.54
N MET A 118 -25.42 1.26 1.64
CA MET A 118 -26.43 1.42 0.57
C MET A 118 -26.00 0.78 -0.78
N ARG A 119 -25.13 -0.22 -0.79
CA ARG A 119 -24.55 -0.90 -1.96
C ARG A 119 -23.63 0.01 -2.80
N GLY A 120 -23.02 1.01 -2.18
CA GLY A 120 -22.04 1.89 -2.80
C GLY A 120 -22.28 3.35 -2.48
N LEU A 121 -21.23 3.99 -1.96
CA LEU A 121 -21.12 5.42 -1.68
C LEU A 121 -19.97 5.97 -2.51
N HIS A 122 -20.00 7.24 -2.89
CA HIS A 122 -18.82 7.84 -3.56
C HIS A 122 -17.63 7.82 -2.62
N LEU A 123 -16.48 7.33 -3.12
CA LEU A 123 -15.26 7.17 -2.35
C LEU A 123 -14.13 8.03 -2.92
N ILE A 124 -13.51 8.83 -2.06
CA ILE A 124 -12.27 9.57 -2.38
C ILE A 124 -11.18 9.13 -1.42
N GLN A 125 -10.01 8.80 -1.96
CA GLN A 125 -8.80 8.54 -1.18
C GLN A 125 -7.91 9.78 -1.17
N LEU A 126 -7.54 10.25 0.02
CA LEU A 126 -6.54 11.29 0.26
C LEU A 126 -5.42 10.68 1.11
N PRO A 127 -4.51 9.90 0.49
CA PRO A 127 -3.52 9.11 1.18
C PRO A 127 -2.42 9.98 1.79
N THR A 128 -1.96 9.62 3.01
CA THR A 128 -0.98 10.39 3.78
C THR A 128 0.34 9.66 4.03
N THR A 129 0.45 8.38 3.66
CA THR A 129 1.69 7.59 3.77
C THR A 129 2.22 7.21 2.40
N ILE A 130 3.51 6.88 2.28
CA ILE A 130 4.09 6.44 1.00
C ILE A 130 3.38 5.20 0.46
N VAL A 131 3.15 4.19 1.31
CA VAL A 131 2.43 2.97 0.89
C VAL A 131 1.04 3.31 0.37
N ALA A 132 0.33 4.22 1.04
CA ALA A 132 -0.98 4.63 0.58
C ALA A 132 -0.92 5.47 -0.70
N GLN A 133 0.06 6.37 -0.82
CA GLN A 133 0.21 7.23 -1.99
C GLN A 133 0.71 6.49 -3.23
N SER A 134 1.57 5.47 -3.08
CA SER A 134 2.17 4.74 -4.21
C SER A 134 1.53 3.40 -4.52
N ASP A 135 0.74 2.85 -3.57
CA ASP A 135 0.24 1.49 -3.65
C ASP A 135 -1.22 1.35 -3.19
N SER A 136 -1.53 1.30 -1.89
CA SER A 136 -2.79 0.76 -1.38
C SER A 136 -4.04 1.55 -1.77
N SER A 137 -3.95 2.86 -2.06
CA SER A 137 -5.10 3.68 -2.45
C SER A 137 -5.73 3.33 -3.80
N ILE A 138 -5.04 2.57 -4.63
CA ILE A 138 -5.53 2.14 -5.95
C ILE A 138 -5.67 0.63 -6.04
N GLY A 139 -6.39 0.16 -7.07
CA GLY A 139 -6.59 -1.27 -7.31
C GLY A 139 -7.81 -1.85 -6.60
N GLY A 140 -8.57 -1.02 -5.85
CA GLY A 140 -9.90 -1.32 -5.37
C GLY A 140 -10.03 -2.36 -4.26
N LYS A 141 -8.95 -2.90 -3.71
CA LYS A 141 -9.03 -3.79 -2.57
C LYS A 141 -9.50 -3.01 -1.35
N THR A 142 -10.48 -3.56 -0.62
CA THR A 142 -10.96 -3.08 0.68
C THR A 142 -10.78 -4.18 1.68
N ALA A 143 -10.52 -3.88 2.95
CA ALA A 143 -10.36 -4.96 3.91
C ALA A 143 -10.56 -4.53 5.36
N ILE A 144 -10.97 -5.50 6.17
CA ILE A 144 -10.83 -5.50 7.63
C ILE A 144 -10.27 -6.84 8.10
N ASP A 145 -9.65 -6.82 9.27
CA ASP A 145 -9.19 -8.00 9.97
C ASP A 145 -10.34 -8.65 10.73
N TYR A 146 -10.34 -9.98 10.81
CA TYR A 146 -11.37 -10.72 11.52
C TYR A 146 -10.80 -12.01 12.13
N HIS A 147 -11.06 -12.23 13.43
CA HIS A 147 -10.53 -13.37 14.18
C HIS A 147 -9.03 -13.62 13.95
N ASP A 148 -8.20 -12.60 14.19
CA ASP A 148 -6.73 -12.63 14.07
C ASP A 148 -6.20 -12.92 12.64
N VAL A 149 -7.09 -12.93 11.65
CA VAL A 149 -6.71 -13.06 10.23
C VAL A 149 -6.75 -11.69 9.56
N LYS A 150 -5.60 -11.23 9.11
CA LYS A 150 -5.47 -9.95 8.39
C LYS A 150 -6.22 -10.00 7.06
N ASN A 151 -6.90 -8.89 6.73
CA ASN A 151 -7.54 -8.64 5.43
C ASN A 151 -8.53 -9.75 4.99
N LEU A 152 -9.20 -10.41 5.94
CA LEU A 152 -10.06 -11.56 5.65
C LEU A 152 -11.40 -11.14 5.02
N ILE A 153 -11.98 -10.03 5.46
CA ILE A 153 -13.27 -9.54 4.98
C ILE A 153 -13.06 -8.29 4.17
N GLY A 154 -13.51 -8.29 2.92
CA GLY A 154 -13.37 -7.14 2.03
C GLY A 154 -14.09 -7.33 0.71
N THR A 155 -14.03 -6.31 -0.11
CA THR A 155 -14.59 -6.24 -1.45
C THR A 155 -13.57 -5.70 -2.43
N PHE A 156 -13.89 -5.75 -3.73
CA PHE A 156 -13.21 -4.95 -4.74
C PHE A 156 -14.07 -3.73 -5.06
N TYR A 157 -13.66 -2.56 -4.57
CA TYR A 157 -14.39 -1.31 -4.73
C TYR A 157 -13.44 -0.16 -5.08
N PRO A 158 -13.20 0.12 -6.37
CA PRO A 158 -12.36 1.22 -6.80
C PRO A 158 -12.92 2.57 -6.34
N ALA A 159 -12.04 3.43 -5.83
CA ALA A 159 -12.38 4.80 -5.50
C ALA A 159 -12.72 5.61 -6.77
N GLU A 160 -13.58 6.60 -6.64
CA GLU A 160 -13.87 7.54 -7.73
C GLU A 160 -12.68 8.46 -8.00
N ALA A 161 -11.99 8.88 -6.93
CA ALA A 161 -10.76 9.64 -7.04
C ALA A 161 -9.69 9.21 -6.02
N VAL A 162 -8.44 9.32 -6.43
CA VAL A 162 -7.26 9.26 -5.56
C VAL A 162 -6.49 10.55 -5.73
N LEU A 163 -6.50 11.38 -4.69
CA LEU A 163 -5.90 12.70 -4.69
C LEU A 163 -4.62 12.66 -3.85
N VAL A 164 -3.49 12.61 -4.52
CA VAL A 164 -2.19 12.41 -3.92
C VAL A 164 -1.46 13.73 -3.77
N ASP A 165 -1.15 14.08 -2.54
CA ASP A 165 -0.35 15.25 -2.19
C ASP A 165 0.97 14.82 -1.53
N PRO A 166 2.08 14.87 -2.27
CA PRO A 166 3.39 14.48 -1.72
C PRO A 166 3.87 15.34 -0.54
N GLU A 167 3.31 16.54 -0.31
CA GLU A 167 3.64 17.33 0.88
C GLU A 167 3.22 16.65 2.17
N LEU A 168 2.16 15.84 2.16
CA LEU A 168 1.71 15.10 3.33
C LEU A 168 2.75 14.08 3.82
N LEU A 169 3.69 13.67 2.97
CA LEU A 169 4.77 12.76 3.32
C LEU A 169 5.86 13.41 4.18
N LEU A 170 5.99 14.74 4.16
CA LEU A 170 7.03 15.45 4.91
C LEU A 170 6.81 15.41 6.43
N THR A 171 5.63 15.05 6.88
CA THR A 171 5.31 14.91 8.31
C THR A 171 5.48 13.47 8.82
N LEU A 172 5.79 12.52 7.92
CA LEU A 172 6.04 11.14 8.34
C LEU A 172 7.34 11.03 9.13
N PRO A 173 7.34 10.24 10.21
CA PRO A 173 8.59 9.82 10.83
C PRO A 173 9.50 9.15 9.80
N GLN A 174 10.82 9.39 9.91
CA GLN A 174 11.79 8.86 8.95
C GLN A 174 11.71 7.34 8.76
N ARG A 175 11.45 6.59 9.84
CA ARG A 175 11.28 5.13 9.79
C ARG A 175 10.06 4.71 8.97
N GLU A 176 8.95 5.42 9.12
CA GLU A 176 7.72 5.20 8.33
C GLU A 176 7.94 5.52 6.84
N LEU A 177 8.64 6.63 6.58
CA LEU A 177 9.00 7.03 5.22
C LEU A 177 9.88 5.95 4.56
N ALA A 178 10.94 5.50 5.23
CA ALA A 178 11.83 4.46 4.75
C ALA A 178 11.09 3.13 4.52
N ALA A 179 10.27 2.71 5.49
CA ALA A 179 9.46 1.50 5.34
C ALA A 179 8.54 1.58 4.11
N GLY A 180 7.89 2.72 3.89
CA GLY A 180 7.05 2.90 2.71
C GLY A 180 7.84 2.87 1.39
N LEU A 181 9.08 3.36 1.39
CA LEU A 181 9.94 3.32 0.22
C LEU A 181 10.35 1.90 -0.20
N ALA A 182 10.41 0.93 0.73
CA ALA A 182 10.65 -0.46 0.37
C ALA A 182 9.64 -0.97 -0.66
N GLU A 183 8.37 -0.55 -0.58
CA GLU A 183 7.31 -0.89 -1.53
C GLU A 183 7.52 -0.22 -2.91
N VAL A 184 7.98 1.03 -2.92
CA VAL A 184 8.31 1.72 -4.18
C VAL A 184 9.52 1.06 -4.84
N ILE A 185 10.58 0.76 -4.08
CA ILE A 185 11.77 0.05 -4.57
C ILE A 185 11.36 -1.32 -5.12
N LYS A 186 10.55 -2.09 -4.41
CA LYS A 186 9.99 -3.35 -4.88
C LYS A 186 9.29 -3.17 -6.23
N SER A 187 8.43 -2.17 -6.34
CA SER A 187 7.68 -1.90 -7.57
C SER A 187 8.61 -1.57 -8.75
N LEU A 188 9.66 -0.79 -8.50
CA LEU A 188 10.69 -0.50 -9.51
C LEU A 188 11.51 -1.73 -9.91
N LEU A 189 11.76 -2.66 -8.99
CA LEU A 189 12.51 -3.89 -9.27
C LEU A 189 11.71 -4.89 -10.12
N ILE A 190 10.38 -4.92 -9.98
CA ILE A 190 9.53 -5.88 -10.71
C ILE A 190 8.95 -5.32 -12.01
N SER A 191 9.00 -4.01 -12.23
CA SER A 191 8.39 -3.40 -13.41
C SER A 191 9.34 -3.43 -14.58
N GLU A 192 8.77 -3.50 -15.79
CA GLU A 192 9.54 -3.23 -16.99
C GLU A 192 10.22 -1.87 -16.87
N GLN A 193 11.55 -1.87 -17.06
CA GLN A 193 12.35 -0.68 -16.81
C GLN A 193 12.08 0.42 -17.83
N GLN A 194 11.73 1.60 -17.31
CA GLN A 194 11.75 2.82 -18.09
C GLN A 194 13.13 3.48 -17.97
N PRO A 195 13.56 4.28 -18.93
CA PRO A 195 14.88 4.92 -18.88
C PRO A 195 15.14 5.73 -17.61
N GLU A 196 14.07 6.28 -16.99
CA GLU A 196 14.15 7.08 -15.78
C GLU A 196 14.22 6.24 -14.49
N ASP A 197 13.85 4.97 -14.51
CA ASP A 197 13.72 4.14 -13.30
C ASP A 197 15.08 3.93 -12.61
N GLN A 198 16.14 3.69 -13.38
CA GLN A 198 17.50 3.55 -12.83
C GLN A 198 18.01 4.86 -12.22
N GLN A 199 17.72 6.00 -12.88
CA GLN A 199 18.06 7.32 -12.34
C GLN A 199 17.25 7.60 -11.07
N LEU A 200 15.99 7.18 -11.04
CA LEU A 200 15.13 7.36 -9.89
C LEU A 200 15.64 6.54 -8.69
N LEU A 201 16.01 5.28 -8.89
CA LEU A 201 16.62 4.44 -7.86
C LEU A 201 17.92 5.05 -7.32
N ALA A 202 18.80 5.56 -8.20
CA ALA A 202 20.07 6.18 -7.81
C ALA A 202 19.90 7.50 -7.00
N GLN A 203 18.76 8.17 -7.13
CA GLN A 203 18.45 9.41 -6.38
C GLN A 203 17.85 9.13 -4.99
N ILE A 204 17.50 7.90 -4.68
CA ILE A 204 16.96 7.55 -3.35
C ILE A 204 18.10 7.56 -2.34
N THR A 205 18.30 8.71 -1.70
CA THR A 205 19.23 8.88 -0.58
C THR A 205 18.52 9.62 0.55
N PRO A 206 18.94 9.47 1.82
CA PRO A 206 18.30 10.15 2.95
C PRO A 206 18.15 11.67 2.76
N ASP A 207 19.17 12.33 2.21
CA ASP A 207 19.16 13.78 1.98
C ASP A 207 18.16 14.19 0.86
N GLU A 208 18.09 13.44 -0.20
CA GLU A 208 17.19 13.72 -1.32
C GLU A 208 15.70 13.46 -0.97
N LEU A 209 15.43 12.57 -0.01
CA LEU A 209 14.08 12.25 0.46
C LEU A 209 13.42 13.38 1.26
N THR A 210 14.16 14.42 1.63
CA THR A 210 13.59 15.66 2.17
C THR A 210 12.93 16.54 1.07
N LYS A 211 13.17 16.21 -0.21
CA LYS A 211 12.69 17.00 -1.33
C LYS A 211 11.37 16.44 -1.87
N THR A 212 10.32 17.22 -1.74
CA THR A 212 8.97 16.87 -2.24
C THR A 212 8.97 16.48 -3.70
N ALA A 213 9.84 17.10 -4.52
CA ALA A 213 9.93 16.79 -5.95
C ALA A 213 10.36 15.34 -6.23
N LEU A 214 11.31 14.79 -5.46
CA LEU A 214 11.70 13.39 -5.57
C LEU A 214 10.57 12.46 -5.08
N LEU A 215 9.99 12.77 -3.93
CA LEU A 215 8.86 12.00 -3.38
C LEU A 215 7.69 11.95 -4.38
N ALA A 216 7.36 13.08 -5.01
CA ALA A 216 6.31 13.14 -6.04
C ALA A 216 6.61 12.23 -7.24
N ARG A 217 7.87 12.16 -7.69
CA ARG A 217 8.28 11.28 -8.79
C ARG A 217 8.20 9.81 -8.39
N LEU A 218 8.71 9.46 -7.21
CA LEU A 218 8.67 8.09 -6.66
C LEU A 218 7.23 7.58 -6.53
N VAL A 219 6.37 8.38 -5.89
CA VAL A 219 4.96 8.06 -5.72
C VAL A 219 4.26 7.92 -7.08
N THR A 220 4.47 8.87 -7.98
CA THR A 220 3.87 8.83 -9.32
C THR A 220 4.25 7.54 -10.05
N ARG A 221 5.54 7.16 -10.00
CA ARG A 221 6.00 5.95 -10.69
C ARG A 221 5.44 4.68 -10.04
N GLY A 222 5.41 4.59 -8.71
CA GLY A 222 4.78 3.49 -7.99
C GLY A 222 3.30 3.31 -8.38
N LEU A 223 2.53 4.41 -8.39
CA LEU A 223 1.14 4.41 -8.83
C LEU A 223 0.96 3.97 -10.29
N GLN A 224 1.85 4.41 -11.20
CA GLN A 224 1.79 4.01 -12.61
C GLN A 224 2.02 2.51 -12.78
N ILE A 225 3.04 1.95 -12.12
CA ILE A 225 3.34 0.52 -12.15
C ILE A 225 2.14 -0.27 -11.62
N LYS A 226 1.62 0.11 -10.46
CA LYS A 226 0.47 -0.58 -9.89
C LYS A 226 -0.80 -0.41 -10.74
N SER A 227 -1.00 0.77 -11.34
CA SER A 227 -2.13 1.01 -12.25
C SER A 227 -2.10 0.05 -13.44
N GLN A 228 -0.94 -0.13 -14.06
CA GLN A 228 -0.75 -1.05 -15.18
C GLN A 228 -1.10 -2.50 -14.78
N LEU A 229 -0.52 -2.98 -13.67
CA LEU A 229 -0.78 -4.33 -13.17
C LEU A 229 -2.25 -4.54 -12.75
N ALA A 230 -2.87 -3.56 -12.08
CA ALA A 230 -4.24 -3.65 -11.66
C ALA A 230 -5.24 -3.57 -12.83
N GLN A 231 -4.88 -2.89 -13.92
CA GLN A 231 -5.70 -2.80 -15.12
C GLN A 231 -5.73 -4.11 -15.90
N VAL A 232 -4.59 -4.81 -15.95
CA VAL A 232 -4.47 -6.13 -16.61
C VAL A 232 -5.09 -7.23 -15.75
N ASP A 233 -4.91 -7.15 -14.42
CA ASP A 233 -5.34 -8.19 -13.48
C ASP A 233 -6.02 -7.55 -12.25
N PHE A 234 -7.26 -7.14 -12.41
CA PHE A 234 -8.01 -6.48 -11.34
C PHE A 234 -8.17 -7.35 -10.08
N TYR A 235 -8.45 -8.64 -10.26
CA TYR A 235 -8.73 -9.56 -9.16
C TYR A 235 -7.50 -10.23 -8.54
N ASP A 236 -6.29 -9.90 -9.01
CA ASP A 236 -5.03 -10.39 -8.44
C ASP A 236 -4.82 -11.90 -8.57
N PHE A 237 -5.11 -12.43 -9.77
CA PHE A 237 -4.95 -13.87 -10.07
C PHE A 237 -3.69 -14.18 -10.89
N LYS A 238 -3.08 -13.19 -11.55
CA LYS A 238 -1.98 -13.35 -12.51
C LYS A 238 -0.85 -12.34 -12.27
N GLU A 239 -0.64 -11.41 -13.21
CA GLU A 239 0.50 -10.48 -13.26
C GLU A 239 0.53 -9.51 -12.06
N ARG A 240 -0.62 -9.14 -11.50
CA ARG A 240 -0.66 -8.30 -10.31
C ARG A 240 0.02 -8.96 -9.11
N ARG A 241 0.14 -10.29 -9.09
CA ARG A 241 0.88 -11.03 -8.07
C ARG A 241 2.38 -10.69 -8.04
N TYR A 242 2.95 -10.12 -9.10
CA TYR A 242 4.34 -9.65 -9.09
C TYR A 242 4.59 -8.64 -7.95
N LEU A 243 3.57 -7.87 -7.55
CA LEU A 243 3.63 -6.98 -6.40
C LEU A 243 3.92 -7.71 -5.06
N ASN A 244 3.80 -9.02 -5.01
CA ASN A 244 4.13 -9.83 -3.83
C ASN A 244 5.62 -10.25 -3.79
N PHE A 245 6.49 -9.68 -4.62
CA PHE A 245 7.94 -9.92 -4.52
C PHE A 245 8.42 -9.55 -3.10
N GLY A 246 9.17 -10.44 -2.46
CA GLY A 246 9.60 -10.29 -1.06
C GLY A 246 8.52 -10.58 0.01
N HIS A 247 7.24 -10.51 -0.33
CA HIS A 247 6.14 -10.66 0.63
C HIS A 247 6.03 -12.06 1.23
N THR A 248 6.42 -13.10 0.51
CA THR A 248 6.35 -14.47 1.02
C THR A 248 7.11 -14.61 2.34
N ILE A 249 8.38 -14.24 2.37
CA ILE A 249 9.19 -14.24 3.58
C ILE A 249 8.83 -13.04 4.47
N GLY A 250 8.59 -11.87 3.87
CA GLY A 250 8.26 -10.64 4.59
C GLY A 250 7.06 -10.80 5.52
N HIS A 251 5.93 -11.32 5.05
CA HIS A 251 4.75 -11.54 5.89
C HIS A 251 4.99 -12.51 7.04
N ALA A 252 5.77 -13.57 6.82
CA ALA A 252 6.10 -14.50 7.89
C ALA A 252 6.96 -13.83 8.97
N VAL A 253 7.95 -13.03 8.57
CA VAL A 253 8.81 -12.26 9.48
C VAL A 253 8.00 -11.17 10.21
N GLU A 254 7.13 -10.43 9.50
CA GLU A 254 6.23 -9.43 10.07
C GLU A 254 5.33 -10.04 11.16
N ALA A 255 4.73 -11.19 10.85
CA ALA A 255 3.86 -11.88 11.80
C ALA A 255 4.61 -12.36 13.06
N LEU A 256 5.85 -12.84 12.91
CA LEU A 256 6.70 -13.23 14.04
C LEU A 256 7.18 -12.01 14.85
N ALA A 257 7.38 -10.88 14.19
CA ALA A 257 7.80 -9.64 14.84
C ALA A 257 6.68 -8.96 15.66
N ALA A 258 5.42 -9.37 15.51
CA ALA A 258 4.29 -8.93 16.32
C ALA A 258 4.21 -7.40 16.51
N GLY A 259 4.40 -6.64 15.43
CA GLY A 259 4.36 -5.17 15.42
C GLY A 259 5.69 -4.47 15.71
N GLN A 260 6.78 -5.20 15.96
CA GLN A 260 8.11 -4.60 16.15
C GLN A 260 8.75 -4.12 14.82
N LEU A 261 8.35 -4.72 13.70
CA LEU A 261 8.75 -4.33 12.36
C LEU A 261 7.56 -3.72 11.61
N HIS A 262 7.84 -2.64 10.87
CA HIS A 262 6.90 -2.13 9.88
C HIS A 262 6.82 -3.08 8.68
N HIS A 263 5.69 -3.06 7.97
CA HIS A 263 5.47 -3.90 6.79
C HIS A 263 6.62 -3.81 5.77
N GLY A 264 7.02 -2.61 5.36
CA GLY A 264 8.10 -2.43 4.40
C GLY A 264 9.48 -2.87 4.90
N GLU A 265 9.73 -2.83 6.22
CA GLU A 265 10.95 -3.40 6.81
C GLU A 265 10.97 -4.93 6.63
N ALA A 266 9.85 -5.58 6.84
CA ALA A 266 9.71 -7.01 6.62
C ALA A 266 9.81 -7.39 5.14
N VAL A 267 9.22 -6.58 4.24
CA VAL A 267 9.33 -6.76 2.78
C VAL A 267 10.78 -6.59 2.32
N SER A 268 11.52 -5.63 2.88
CA SER A 268 12.97 -5.45 2.62
C SER A 268 13.77 -6.73 2.94
N ILE A 269 13.56 -7.30 4.12
CA ILE A 269 14.15 -8.59 4.52
C ILE A 269 13.78 -9.68 3.52
N GLY A 270 12.51 -9.75 3.16
CA GLY A 270 12.00 -10.75 2.23
C GLY A 270 12.59 -10.63 0.83
N MET A 271 12.68 -9.43 0.27
CA MET A 271 13.31 -9.20 -1.04
C MET A 271 14.76 -9.68 -1.05
N VAL A 272 15.56 -9.27 -0.04
CA VAL A 272 16.97 -9.65 0.02
C VAL A 272 17.14 -11.16 0.23
N THR A 273 16.31 -11.78 1.07
CA THR A 273 16.34 -13.25 1.29
C THR A 273 16.08 -14.01 -0.03
N MET A 274 15.05 -13.60 -0.78
CA MET A 274 14.74 -14.22 -2.07
C MET A 274 15.85 -13.99 -3.10
N MET A 275 16.40 -12.78 -3.18
CA MET A 275 17.51 -12.46 -4.10
C MET A 275 18.78 -13.26 -3.76
N ARG A 276 19.11 -13.46 -2.49
CA ARG A 276 20.26 -14.29 -2.09
C ARG A 276 20.13 -15.73 -2.59
N ALA A 277 18.96 -16.31 -2.45
CA ALA A 277 18.70 -17.65 -2.95
C ALA A 277 18.80 -17.69 -4.49
N LEU A 278 18.23 -16.71 -5.20
CA LEU A 278 18.35 -16.59 -6.65
C LEU A 278 19.82 -16.50 -7.11
N VAL A 279 20.65 -15.72 -6.44
CA VAL A 279 22.10 -15.60 -6.74
C VAL A 279 22.82 -16.92 -6.46
N ALA A 280 22.52 -17.59 -5.35
CA ALA A 280 23.11 -18.89 -5.01
C ALA A 280 22.80 -19.96 -6.06
N HIS A 281 21.63 -19.90 -6.69
CA HIS A 281 21.22 -20.76 -7.80
C HIS A 281 21.57 -20.20 -9.19
N GLN A 282 22.37 -19.14 -9.29
CA GLN A 282 22.79 -18.52 -10.55
C GLN A 282 21.61 -18.05 -11.44
N GLN A 283 20.48 -17.68 -10.81
CA GLN A 283 19.25 -17.22 -11.46
C GLN A 283 19.11 -15.70 -11.50
N LEU A 284 19.94 -14.97 -10.72
CA LEU A 284 19.98 -13.52 -10.65
C LEU A 284 21.44 -13.04 -10.65
N PRO A 285 21.79 -11.97 -11.38
CA PRO A 285 23.12 -11.38 -11.28
C PRO A 285 23.45 -10.88 -9.88
N THR A 286 24.65 -11.17 -9.37
CA THR A 286 25.11 -10.72 -8.03
C THR A 286 25.09 -9.18 -7.91
N SER A 287 25.29 -8.47 -9.01
CA SER A 287 25.23 -7.01 -9.04
C SER A 287 23.87 -6.45 -8.63
N VAL A 288 22.79 -7.10 -9.05
CA VAL A 288 21.42 -6.69 -8.70
C VAL A 288 21.17 -6.84 -7.19
N LEU A 289 21.58 -7.96 -6.61
CA LEU A 289 21.53 -8.16 -5.16
C LEU A 289 22.33 -7.10 -4.41
N THR A 290 23.58 -6.88 -4.81
CA THR A 290 24.48 -5.93 -4.12
C THR A 290 23.94 -4.50 -4.17
N GLN A 291 23.47 -4.04 -5.34
CA GLN A 291 22.88 -2.72 -5.48
C GLN A 291 21.61 -2.56 -4.63
N THR A 292 20.74 -3.57 -4.63
CA THR A 292 19.52 -3.54 -3.81
C THR A 292 19.84 -3.52 -2.32
N GLN A 293 20.80 -4.32 -1.85
CA GLN A 293 21.24 -4.31 -0.46
C GLN A 293 21.81 -2.96 -0.04
N GLN A 294 22.64 -2.36 -0.87
CA GLN A 294 23.23 -1.04 -0.61
C GLN A 294 22.15 0.04 -0.52
N LEU A 295 21.18 0.02 -1.44
CA LEU A 295 20.07 0.96 -1.44
C LEU A 295 19.21 0.82 -0.19
N LEU A 296 18.75 -0.39 0.14
CA LEU A 296 17.92 -0.63 1.32
C LEU A 296 18.66 -0.27 2.62
N SER A 297 19.94 -0.63 2.74
CA SER A 297 20.77 -0.31 3.91
C SER A 297 21.00 1.20 4.05
N SER A 298 21.14 1.95 2.96
CA SER A 298 21.29 3.41 3.00
C SER A 298 20.06 4.12 3.59
N LEU A 299 18.91 3.46 3.52
CA LEU A 299 17.64 3.93 4.10
C LEU A 299 17.41 3.39 5.51
N ASN A 300 18.40 2.75 6.13
CA ASN A 300 18.28 2.05 7.41
C ASN A 300 17.21 0.94 7.42
N LEU A 301 16.87 0.39 6.26
CA LEU A 301 15.98 -0.76 6.17
C LEU A 301 16.74 -2.04 6.51
N PRO A 302 16.15 -2.95 7.31
CA PRO A 302 16.76 -4.23 7.63
C PRO A 302 16.81 -5.12 6.39
N ILE A 303 17.94 -5.81 6.20
CA ILE A 303 18.19 -6.73 5.07
C ILE A 303 18.46 -8.16 5.55
N GLU A 304 18.44 -8.37 6.87
CA GLU A 304 18.69 -9.65 7.51
C GLU A 304 17.48 -10.10 8.33
N ILE A 305 17.22 -11.38 8.36
CA ILE A 305 16.25 -11.97 9.29
C ILE A 305 16.72 -11.72 10.72
N PRO A 306 15.88 -11.16 11.62
CA PRO A 306 16.24 -10.96 13.00
C PRO A 306 16.69 -12.27 13.67
N GLN A 307 17.80 -12.23 14.41
CA GLN A 307 18.45 -13.41 15.00
C GLN A 307 17.54 -14.23 15.94
N GLN A 308 16.53 -13.59 16.53
CA GLN A 308 15.55 -14.27 17.38
C GLN A 308 14.60 -15.19 16.60
N PHE A 309 14.52 -15.10 15.27
CA PHE A 309 13.64 -15.91 14.45
C PHE A 309 14.42 -17.02 13.75
N THR A 310 14.05 -18.26 14.01
CA THR A 310 14.63 -19.41 13.31
C THR A 310 13.96 -19.64 11.95
N HIS A 311 14.71 -20.22 11.01
CA HIS A 311 14.15 -20.61 9.71
C HIS A 311 12.94 -21.55 9.88
N GLN A 312 12.96 -22.43 10.89
CA GLN A 312 11.84 -23.33 11.19
C GLN A 312 10.57 -22.56 11.60
N GLN A 313 10.69 -21.50 12.40
CA GLN A 313 9.54 -20.65 12.78
C GLN A 313 8.95 -19.94 11.56
N ILE A 314 9.81 -19.41 10.67
CA ILE A 314 9.36 -18.77 9.43
C ILE A 314 8.63 -19.78 8.54
N MET A 315 9.20 -20.98 8.32
CA MET A 315 8.54 -22.03 7.53
C MET A 315 7.20 -22.46 8.13
N THR A 316 7.12 -22.61 9.45
CA THR A 316 5.86 -22.94 10.14
C THR A 316 4.80 -21.85 9.88
N LYS A 317 5.20 -20.56 9.96
CA LYS A 317 4.29 -19.45 9.72
C LYS A 317 3.79 -19.44 8.28
N LEU A 318 4.67 -19.70 7.32
CA LEU A 318 4.29 -19.80 5.90
C LEU A 318 3.27 -20.90 5.62
N MET A 319 3.41 -22.05 6.29
CA MET A 319 2.47 -23.17 6.14
C MET A 319 1.08 -22.85 6.72
N THR A 320 1.02 -22.04 7.78
CA THR A 320 -0.25 -21.69 8.44
C THR A 320 -0.98 -20.55 7.77
N ASP A 321 -0.27 -19.60 7.18
CA ASP A 321 -0.84 -18.40 6.55
C ASP A 321 -1.48 -18.71 5.17
N LYS A 322 -0.88 -19.58 4.41
CA LYS A 322 -1.44 -20.05 3.14
C LYS A 322 -2.15 -21.37 3.42
N LYS A 323 -3.50 -21.31 3.60
CA LYS A 323 -4.37 -22.48 3.64
C LYS A 323 -3.78 -23.54 2.70
N ALA A 324 -3.20 -24.59 3.27
CA ALA A 324 -2.48 -25.62 2.57
C ALA A 324 -3.38 -26.20 1.45
N ASN A 325 -3.18 -25.70 0.24
CA ASN A 325 -3.55 -26.49 -0.92
C ASN A 325 -2.39 -27.43 -1.14
N ASP A 326 -2.66 -28.71 -1.43
CA ASP A 326 -1.66 -29.74 -1.73
C ASP A 326 -0.70 -29.38 -2.88
N VAL A 327 -0.86 -28.23 -3.49
CA VAL A 327 -0.14 -27.75 -4.70
C VAL A 327 1.18 -27.02 -4.39
N GLY A 328 1.40 -26.52 -3.15
CA GLY A 328 2.62 -25.79 -2.77
C GLY A 328 2.45 -24.28 -2.65
N ILE A 329 3.58 -23.57 -2.60
CA ILE A 329 3.68 -22.12 -2.46
C ILE A 329 4.04 -21.46 -3.79
N GLN A 330 3.26 -20.45 -4.20
CA GLN A 330 3.60 -19.63 -5.38
C GLN A 330 4.51 -18.48 -4.95
N LEU A 331 5.63 -18.37 -5.62
CA LEU A 331 6.69 -17.38 -5.38
C LEU A 331 6.75 -16.38 -6.53
N VAL A 332 7.09 -15.15 -6.20
CA VAL A 332 7.53 -14.15 -7.18
C VAL A 332 9.05 -14.10 -7.15
N LEU A 333 9.68 -14.32 -8.27
CA LEU A 333 11.13 -14.35 -8.45
C LEU A 333 11.54 -13.38 -9.56
N LEU A 334 12.84 -13.10 -9.68
CA LEU A 334 13.40 -12.21 -10.70
C LEU A 334 14.53 -12.92 -11.47
N HIS A 335 14.53 -12.78 -12.80
CA HIS A 335 15.70 -13.08 -13.62
C HIS A 335 16.69 -11.91 -13.69
N ASP A 336 16.15 -10.70 -13.69
CA ASP A 336 16.86 -9.41 -13.64
C ASP A 336 15.88 -8.33 -13.18
N ILE A 337 16.35 -7.09 -12.98
CA ILE A 337 15.47 -5.95 -12.73
C ILE A 337 14.47 -5.84 -13.89
N GLY A 338 13.18 -5.74 -13.54
CA GLY A 338 12.09 -5.66 -14.52
C GLY A 338 11.70 -6.98 -15.19
N GLN A 339 12.25 -8.11 -14.75
CA GLN A 339 11.94 -9.42 -15.30
C GLN A 339 11.38 -10.38 -14.23
N PRO A 340 10.22 -10.07 -13.65
CA PRO A 340 9.57 -10.93 -12.65
C PRO A 340 8.94 -12.15 -13.31
N TYR A 341 8.92 -13.27 -12.56
CA TYR A 341 8.20 -14.47 -12.95
C TYR A 341 7.58 -15.16 -11.74
N LEU A 342 6.58 -15.99 -12.00
CA LEU A 342 5.92 -16.81 -10.97
C LEU A 342 6.45 -18.22 -11.03
N GLN A 343 6.79 -18.78 -9.86
CA GLN A 343 7.20 -20.18 -9.72
C GLN A 343 6.46 -20.81 -8.54
N THR A 344 5.93 -22.03 -8.74
CA THR A 344 5.33 -22.81 -7.67
C THR A 344 6.32 -23.85 -7.20
N MET A 345 6.50 -23.97 -5.88
CA MET A 345 7.35 -24.98 -5.25
C MET A 345 6.58 -25.66 -4.13
N THR A 346 6.89 -26.93 -3.81
CA THR A 346 6.46 -27.50 -2.54
C THR A 346 7.14 -26.77 -1.38
N PHE A 347 6.59 -26.84 -0.18
CA PHE A 347 7.25 -26.24 1.00
C PHE A 347 8.60 -26.90 1.30
N THR A 348 8.75 -28.19 1.01
CA THR A 348 10.01 -28.90 1.16
C THR A 348 11.06 -28.41 0.17
N ASP A 349 10.69 -28.29 -1.12
CA ASP A 349 11.59 -27.78 -2.15
C ASP A 349 11.97 -26.32 -1.88
N PHE A 350 11.00 -25.49 -1.45
CA PHE A 350 11.25 -24.10 -1.11
C PHE A 350 12.24 -23.94 0.06
N LYS A 351 12.06 -24.74 1.13
CA LYS A 351 13.00 -24.77 2.25
C LYS A 351 14.41 -25.14 1.78
N GLN A 352 14.54 -26.21 0.98
CA GLN A 352 15.81 -26.66 0.44
C GLN A 352 16.42 -25.62 -0.50
N TRP A 353 15.61 -24.97 -1.35
CA TRP A 353 16.04 -23.91 -2.27
C TRP A 353 16.57 -22.69 -1.52
N LEU A 354 16.01 -22.35 -0.36
CA LEU A 354 16.53 -21.30 0.53
C LEU A 354 17.81 -21.69 1.26
N GLY A 355 18.21 -22.97 1.26
CA GLY A 355 19.34 -23.48 2.03
C GLY A 355 19.03 -23.57 3.55
N TRP A 356 17.79 -23.82 3.94
CA TRP A 356 17.29 -23.80 5.34
C TRP A 356 17.09 -25.19 5.91
#